data_a1c45177aa2207c21a48d2dd173ec77c
#
_entry.id   a1c45177aa2207c21a48d2dd173ec77c
#
_cell.length_a   1.000
_cell.length_b   1.000
_cell.length_c   1.000
_cell.angle_alpha   90.00
_cell.angle_beta   90.00
_cell.angle_gamma   90.00
#
_symmetry.space_group_name_H-M   'P 1'
#
loop_
_entity.id
_entity.type
_entity.pdbx_description
1 polymer ?
#
loop_
_entity_poly.entity_id
_entity_poly.type
_entity_poly.pdbx_seq_one_letter_code
_entity_poly.pdbx_strand_id
1 'polypeptide(L)'
;MMLTGALLVQGCSTFQLTHEPFTPKGKRLAVIAGLTNPSSLEAAQAFADELGKASQFQVISQKQMAQAIPHYPQLIKGPYNSAYFEIDIDYTKTDLDRVKQLQKSLQTDYLYVLWAPSVTTNGQKSWFTKDYSIMQVIAQLYEFPGSREVGHGSYRVRIDPDKNEIVRDDLQHVTKELAEKTHMLK
;
A
#
# COMPACT_ATOMS: atom_id res chain seq x y z
N MET A 1 -34.69 25.93 6.79
CA MET A 1 -33.63 25.14 7.45
C MET A 1 -33.30 23.97 6.54
N MET A 2 -32.34 24.16 5.62
CA MET A 2 -31.97 23.15 4.63
C MET A 2 -30.79 22.34 5.19
N LEU A 3 -31.02 21.05 5.43
CA LEU A 3 -29.96 20.10 5.74
C LEU A 3 -29.20 19.75 4.44
N THR A 4 -28.02 20.27 4.28
CA THR A 4 -27.08 19.84 3.25
C THR A 4 -26.43 18.54 3.72
N GLY A 5 -26.95 17.41 3.22
CA GLY A 5 -26.33 16.10 3.43
C GLY A 5 -25.03 16.02 2.64
N ALA A 6 -23.90 16.01 3.32
CA ALA A 6 -22.63 15.65 2.73
C ALA A 6 -22.65 14.16 2.39
N LEU A 7 -22.70 13.84 1.10
CA LEU A 7 -22.45 12.49 0.58
C LEU A 7 -20.97 12.17 0.79
N LEU A 8 -20.67 11.50 1.88
CA LEU A 8 -19.39 10.82 2.07
C LEU A 8 -19.30 9.70 1.03
N VAL A 9 -18.48 9.89 0.02
CA VAL A 9 -18.10 8.81 -0.90
C VAL A 9 -17.23 7.84 -0.10
N GLN A 10 -17.88 6.84 0.48
CA GLN A 10 -17.18 5.72 1.11
C GLN A 10 -16.46 4.94 0.01
N GLY A 11 -15.14 5.06 -0.05
CA GLY A 11 -14.30 4.20 -0.86
C GLY A 11 -14.48 2.74 -0.41
N CYS A 12 -14.85 1.85 -1.34
CA CYS A 12 -14.93 0.42 -1.06
C CYS A 12 -13.51 -0.09 -0.76
N SER A 13 -13.22 -0.32 0.51
CA SER A 13 -12.01 -1.02 0.93
C SER A 13 -12.35 -2.48 1.15
N THR A 14 -11.72 -3.37 0.39
CA THR A 14 -11.77 -4.82 0.67
C THR A 14 -10.49 -5.20 1.41
N PHE A 15 -10.65 -5.73 2.60
CA PHE A 15 -9.55 -6.23 3.40
C PHE A 15 -9.82 -7.68 3.79
N GLN A 16 -8.90 -8.58 3.49
CA GLN A 16 -8.96 -9.98 3.94
C GLN A 16 -7.71 -10.27 4.77
N LEU A 17 -7.91 -10.62 6.02
CA LEU A 17 -6.86 -11.17 6.89
C LEU A 17 -6.89 -12.69 6.78
N THR A 18 -5.78 -13.31 6.41
CA THR A 18 -5.59 -14.73 6.65
C THR A 18 -5.27 -14.94 8.12
N HIS A 19 -6.16 -15.65 8.80
CA HIS A 19 -6.19 -15.74 10.25
C HIS A 19 -5.09 -16.64 10.82
N GLU A 20 -3.96 -16.06 11.18
CA GLU A 20 -3.23 -16.56 12.36
C GLU A 20 -2.82 -15.36 13.20
N PRO A 21 -2.98 -15.40 14.53
CA PRO A 21 -2.55 -14.31 15.38
C PRO A 21 -1.03 -14.18 15.28
N PHE A 22 -0.56 -13.02 14.82
CA PHE A 22 0.86 -12.70 14.86
C PHE A 22 1.19 -11.86 16.10
N THR A 23 2.40 -12.01 16.61
CA THR A 23 2.86 -11.28 17.80
C THR A 23 3.83 -10.19 17.37
N PRO A 24 3.41 -8.91 17.34
CA PRO A 24 4.25 -7.81 16.86
C PRO A 24 5.39 -7.44 17.80
N LYS A 25 5.26 -7.72 19.10
CA LYS A 25 6.19 -7.23 20.14
C LYS A 25 7.64 -7.62 19.88
N GLY A 26 8.47 -6.60 19.68
CA GLY A 26 9.91 -6.76 19.47
C GLY A 26 10.30 -7.34 18.11
N LYS A 27 9.34 -7.60 17.22
CA LYS A 27 9.58 -8.10 15.88
C LYS A 27 10.00 -6.99 14.93
N ARG A 28 10.87 -7.32 13.98
CA ARG A 28 11.34 -6.38 12.96
C ARG A 28 10.41 -6.40 11.75
N LEU A 29 9.99 -5.21 11.34
CA LEU A 29 9.11 -5.02 10.21
C LEU A 29 9.73 -4.05 9.21
N ALA A 30 9.75 -4.42 7.93
CA ALA A 30 10.03 -3.48 6.84
C ALA A 30 8.76 -3.22 6.02
N VAL A 31 8.64 -2.00 5.53
CA VAL A 31 7.61 -1.58 4.58
C VAL A 31 8.28 -1.12 3.31
N ILE A 32 8.15 -1.86 2.23
CA ILE A 32 8.84 -1.57 0.97
C ILE A 32 7.87 -1.14 -0.13
N ALA A 33 8.33 -0.24 -0.98
CA ALA A 33 7.63 0.11 -2.21
C ALA A 33 7.84 -1.00 -3.25
N GLY A 34 6.75 -1.53 -3.79
CA GLY A 34 6.74 -2.54 -4.84
C GLY A 34 6.90 -1.95 -6.25
N LEU A 35 6.75 -0.63 -6.39
CA LEU A 35 7.00 0.12 -7.61
C LEU A 35 8.07 1.18 -7.39
N THR A 36 8.70 1.60 -8.49
CA THR A 36 9.75 2.65 -8.47
C THR A 36 9.19 4.06 -8.62
N ASN A 37 7.87 4.22 -8.76
CA ASN A 37 7.24 5.52 -8.89
C ASN A 37 7.19 6.27 -7.54
N PRO A 38 7.16 7.62 -7.56
CA PRO A 38 7.11 8.42 -6.33
C PRO A 38 5.94 8.08 -5.42
N SER A 39 4.76 7.84 -5.97
CA SER A 39 3.56 7.52 -5.19
C SER A 39 3.69 6.24 -4.36
N SER A 40 4.34 5.20 -4.91
CA SER A 40 4.59 3.98 -4.15
C SER A 40 5.60 4.19 -3.03
N LEU A 41 6.62 5.03 -3.26
CA LEU A 41 7.57 5.41 -2.20
C LEU A 41 6.91 6.21 -1.10
N GLU A 42 6.10 7.20 -1.45
CA GLU A 42 5.36 8.02 -0.49
C GLU A 42 4.38 7.17 0.32
N ALA A 43 3.66 6.26 -0.33
CA ALA A 43 2.77 5.32 0.35
C ALA A 43 3.53 4.42 1.34
N ALA A 44 4.67 3.86 0.92
CA ALA A 44 5.49 3.02 1.79
C ALA A 44 6.08 3.80 2.97
N GLN A 45 6.51 5.05 2.75
CA GLN A 45 7.01 5.93 3.81
C GLN A 45 5.91 6.28 4.79
N ALA A 46 4.74 6.74 4.31
CA ALA A 46 3.62 7.09 5.16
C ALA A 46 3.15 5.90 6.01
N PHE A 47 3.08 4.71 5.41
CA PHE A 47 2.70 3.49 6.12
C PHE A 47 3.73 3.10 7.19
N ALA A 48 5.03 3.19 6.86
CA ALA A 48 6.10 2.93 7.83
C ALA A 48 6.06 3.92 9.00
N ASP A 49 5.80 5.19 8.73
CA ASP A 49 5.70 6.24 9.75
C ASP A 49 4.52 5.99 10.71
N GLU A 50 3.34 5.63 10.19
CA GLU A 50 2.18 5.31 11.02
C GLU A 50 2.43 4.06 11.88
N LEU A 51 2.98 3.01 11.30
CA LEU A 51 3.35 1.80 12.06
C LEU A 51 4.41 2.10 13.13
N GLY A 52 5.39 2.94 12.81
CA GLY A 52 6.43 3.33 13.77
C GLY A 52 5.90 4.10 14.97
N LYS A 53 4.82 4.88 14.79
CA LYS A 53 4.20 5.65 15.89
C LYS A 53 3.33 4.80 16.83
N ALA A 54 2.63 3.82 16.26
CA ALA A 54 1.51 3.18 16.93
C ALA A 54 1.68 1.67 17.16
N SER A 55 2.67 1.03 16.53
CA SER A 55 2.88 -0.40 16.65
C SER A 55 3.97 -0.77 17.65
N GLN A 56 3.95 -2.03 18.08
CA GLN A 56 5.00 -2.63 18.90
C GLN A 56 6.17 -3.20 18.06
N PHE A 57 6.14 -2.99 16.75
CA PHE A 57 7.21 -3.41 15.85
C PHE A 57 8.44 -2.49 15.92
N GLN A 58 9.60 -3.07 15.62
CA GLN A 58 10.78 -2.31 15.25
C GLN A 58 10.76 -2.07 13.73
N VAL A 59 10.21 -0.92 13.33
CA VAL A 59 10.06 -0.59 11.92
C VAL A 59 11.39 -0.13 11.33
N ILE A 60 11.82 -0.79 10.23
CA ILE A 60 13.02 -0.43 9.47
C ILE A 60 12.71 0.81 8.63
N SER A 61 13.52 1.86 8.80
CA SER A 61 13.34 3.10 8.04
C SER A 61 13.66 2.94 6.55
N GLN A 62 13.07 3.77 5.70
CA GLN A 62 13.36 3.81 4.26
C GLN A 62 14.86 4.06 3.97
N LYS A 63 15.52 4.86 4.82
CA LYS A 63 16.96 5.11 4.73
C LYS A 63 17.78 3.83 4.97
N GLN A 64 17.42 3.03 5.97
CA GLN A 64 18.08 1.76 6.25
C GLN A 64 17.86 0.76 5.10
N MET A 65 16.66 0.74 4.52
CA MET A 65 16.37 -0.09 3.35
C MET A 65 17.18 0.31 2.13
N ALA A 66 17.31 1.62 1.86
CA ALA A 66 18.14 2.12 0.76
C ALA A 66 19.63 1.77 0.92
N GLN A 67 20.12 1.58 2.15
CA GLN A 67 21.47 1.12 2.43
C GLN A 67 21.63 -0.41 2.27
N ALA A 68 20.58 -1.17 2.60
CA ALA A 68 20.62 -2.63 2.58
C ALA A 68 20.26 -3.24 1.22
N ILE A 69 19.49 -2.53 0.40
CA ILE A 69 18.99 -3.00 -0.89
C ILE A 69 19.62 -2.16 -2.00
N PRO A 70 20.49 -2.73 -2.84
CA PRO A 70 21.06 -2.03 -4.00
C PRO A 70 19.96 -1.49 -4.91
N HIS A 71 20.09 -0.24 -5.35
CA HIS A 71 19.14 0.43 -6.25
C HIS A 71 17.69 0.46 -5.72
N TYR A 72 17.51 0.59 -4.41
CA TYR A 72 16.19 0.77 -3.83
C TYR A 72 15.56 2.12 -4.25
N PRO A 73 14.23 2.20 -4.58
CA PRO A 73 13.27 1.09 -4.65
C PRO A 73 13.45 0.24 -5.90
N GLN A 74 13.09 -1.04 -5.76
CA GLN A 74 13.16 -1.99 -6.86
C GLN A 74 11.76 -2.46 -7.23
N LEU A 75 11.57 -2.71 -8.53
CA LEU A 75 10.32 -3.27 -9.02
C LEU A 75 10.10 -4.68 -8.46
N ILE A 76 8.97 -4.88 -7.80
CA ILE A 76 8.46 -6.19 -7.39
C ILE A 76 7.19 -6.43 -8.21
N LYS A 77 7.15 -7.51 -8.97
CA LYS A 77 5.92 -7.88 -9.68
C LYS A 77 4.79 -8.01 -8.66
N GLY A 78 3.78 -7.20 -8.83
CA GLY A 78 2.67 -7.08 -7.88
C GLY A 78 1.47 -7.95 -8.23
N PRO A 79 0.49 -7.97 -7.33
CA PRO A 79 -0.73 -8.76 -7.47
C PRO A 79 -1.78 -8.09 -8.35
N TYR A 80 -1.40 -7.23 -9.27
CA TYR A 80 -2.36 -6.45 -10.05
C TYR A 80 -2.06 -6.49 -11.54
N ASN A 81 -3.13 -6.35 -12.30
CA ASN A 81 -3.09 -6.10 -13.73
C ASN A 81 -3.86 -4.81 -14.00
N SER A 82 -3.26 -3.89 -14.75
CA SER A 82 -3.94 -2.65 -15.13
C SER A 82 -4.47 -2.78 -16.54
N ALA A 83 -5.79 -2.82 -16.68
CA ALA A 83 -6.48 -2.71 -17.97
C ALA A 83 -7.30 -1.42 -17.97
N TYR A 84 -7.21 -0.70 -19.03
CA TYR A 84 -7.79 0.62 -19.43
C TYR A 84 -8.51 1.48 -18.37
N PHE A 85 -9.29 0.93 -17.45
CA PHE A 85 -10.07 1.70 -16.45
C PHE A 85 -10.17 1.00 -15.11
N GLU A 86 -9.54 -0.15 -14.96
CA GLU A 86 -9.70 -0.97 -13.76
C GLU A 86 -8.38 -1.64 -13.41
N ILE A 87 -8.10 -1.70 -12.11
CA ILE A 87 -6.98 -2.46 -11.56
C ILE A 87 -7.57 -3.74 -11.01
N ASP A 88 -7.32 -4.83 -11.69
CA ASP A 88 -7.67 -6.17 -11.23
C ASP A 88 -6.60 -6.71 -10.30
N ILE A 89 -6.99 -7.26 -9.15
CA ILE A 89 -6.08 -7.73 -8.10
C ILE A 89 -6.19 -9.23 -7.96
N ASP A 90 -5.05 -9.90 -8.17
CA ASP A 90 -4.88 -11.33 -7.88
C ASP A 90 -3.65 -11.50 -6.99
N TYR A 91 -3.86 -11.59 -5.70
CA TYR A 91 -2.79 -11.67 -4.69
C TYR A 91 -1.84 -12.86 -4.87
N THR A 92 -2.22 -13.85 -5.66
CA THR A 92 -1.37 -15.00 -5.96
C THR A 92 -0.26 -14.71 -6.98
N LYS A 93 -0.29 -13.56 -7.65
CA LYS A 93 0.63 -13.17 -8.74
C LYS A 93 1.89 -12.46 -8.27
N THR A 94 2.00 -12.17 -6.98
CA THR A 94 3.19 -11.51 -6.44
C THR A 94 4.44 -12.37 -6.58
N ASP A 95 5.56 -11.74 -6.90
CA ASP A 95 6.87 -12.38 -7.00
C ASP A 95 7.40 -12.76 -5.60
N LEU A 96 7.01 -13.92 -5.11
CA LEU A 96 7.38 -14.42 -3.80
C LEU A 96 8.87 -14.67 -3.64
N ASP A 97 9.58 -15.04 -4.72
CA ASP A 97 11.02 -15.27 -4.63
C ASP A 97 11.76 -13.97 -4.40
N ARG A 98 11.29 -12.90 -5.01
CA ARG A 98 11.81 -11.54 -4.75
C ARG A 98 11.50 -11.10 -3.32
N VAL A 99 10.29 -11.33 -2.83
CA VAL A 99 9.90 -11.05 -1.44
C VAL A 99 10.82 -11.76 -0.46
N LYS A 100 11.10 -13.06 -0.66
CA LYS A 100 12.03 -13.85 0.17
C LYS A 100 13.44 -13.28 0.18
N GLN A 101 13.97 -12.89 -0.98
CA GLN A 101 15.29 -12.29 -1.09
C GLN A 101 15.38 -10.99 -0.28
N LEU A 102 14.37 -10.14 -0.38
CA LEU A 102 14.32 -8.87 0.34
C LEU A 102 14.20 -9.06 1.86
N GLN A 103 13.35 -9.97 2.31
CA GLN A 103 13.26 -10.32 3.73
C GLN A 103 14.60 -10.79 4.29
N LYS A 104 15.29 -11.67 3.55
CA LYS A 104 16.61 -12.17 3.94
C LYS A 104 17.65 -11.05 4.00
N SER A 105 17.66 -10.15 3.03
CA SER A 105 18.59 -9.01 2.99
C SER A 105 18.37 -8.03 4.15
N LEU A 106 17.10 -7.81 4.52
CA LEU A 106 16.71 -6.90 5.59
C LEU A 106 16.72 -7.57 6.97
N GLN A 107 16.80 -8.90 7.03
CA GLN A 107 16.70 -9.69 8.26
C GLN A 107 15.45 -9.32 9.08
N THR A 108 14.29 -9.26 8.41
CA THR A 108 13.01 -8.89 9.03
C THR A 108 12.17 -10.12 9.35
N ASP A 109 11.41 -10.03 10.46
CA ASP A 109 10.40 -11.03 10.81
C ASP A 109 9.16 -10.87 9.91
N TYR A 110 8.84 -9.62 9.54
CA TYR A 110 7.70 -9.27 8.70
C TYR A 110 8.10 -8.31 7.59
N LEU A 111 7.49 -8.46 6.44
CA LEU A 111 7.67 -7.58 5.29
C LEU A 111 6.32 -7.17 4.71
N TYR A 112 6.04 -5.87 4.73
CA TYR A 112 4.98 -5.28 3.92
C TYR A 112 5.53 -4.89 2.57
N VAL A 113 4.81 -5.27 1.52
CA VAL A 113 5.02 -4.75 0.17
C VAL A 113 3.81 -3.90 -0.19
N LEU A 114 4.06 -2.66 -0.60
CA LEU A 114 3.03 -1.73 -1.05
C LEU A 114 3.22 -1.37 -2.51
N TRP A 115 2.13 -1.42 -3.25
CA TRP A 115 2.06 -0.93 -4.62
C TRP A 115 1.02 0.17 -4.70
N ALA A 116 1.35 1.25 -5.38
CA ALA A 116 0.41 2.33 -5.69
C ALA A 116 0.32 2.54 -7.20
N PRO A 117 -0.25 1.58 -7.96
CA PRO A 117 -0.51 1.77 -9.38
C PRO A 117 -1.60 2.82 -9.57
N SER A 118 -1.47 3.61 -10.63
CA SER A 118 -2.48 4.60 -11.02
C SER A 118 -2.96 4.33 -12.45
N VAL A 119 -4.24 4.54 -12.66
CA VAL A 119 -4.86 4.49 -13.99
C VAL A 119 -5.55 5.82 -14.24
N THR A 120 -5.15 6.49 -15.32
CA THR A 120 -5.81 7.72 -15.74
C THR A 120 -6.93 7.36 -16.71
N THR A 121 -8.14 7.72 -16.36
CA THR A 121 -9.26 7.61 -17.28
C THR A 121 -9.20 8.80 -18.25
N ASN A 122 -8.70 8.59 -19.46
CA ASN A 122 -8.91 9.53 -20.53
C ASN A 122 -10.37 9.40 -20.98
N GLY A 123 -11.27 10.00 -20.18
CA GLY A 123 -12.69 9.98 -20.46
C GLY A 123 -12.95 10.58 -21.83
N GLN A 124 -13.76 9.94 -22.64
CA GLN A 124 -14.43 10.65 -23.72
C GLN A 124 -15.05 11.89 -23.10
N LYS A 125 -14.59 13.06 -23.49
CA LYS A 125 -15.08 14.36 -23.00
C LYS A 125 -16.59 14.43 -23.13
N SER A 126 -17.28 13.91 -22.15
CA SER A 126 -18.67 14.27 -21.90
C SER A 126 -18.63 15.62 -21.23
N TRP A 127 -19.47 16.55 -21.67
CA TRP A 127 -19.60 17.89 -21.10
C TRP A 127 -19.85 17.91 -19.59
N PHE A 128 -20.08 16.76 -18.98
CA PHE A 128 -20.48 16.58 -17.58
C PHE A 128 -19.51 15.76 -16.73
N THR A 129 -18.48 15.16 -17.30
CA THR A 129 -17.53 14.33 -16.54
C THR A 129 -16.12 14.93 -16.62
N LYS A 130 -15.61 15.40 -15.48
CA LYS A 130 -14.19 15.68 -15.34
C LYS A 130 -13.40 14.38 -15.49
N ASP A 131 -12.29 14.43 -16.23
CA ASP A 131 -11.31 13.35 -16.19
C ASP A 131 -10.88 13.12 -14.75
N TYR A 132 -10.71 11.88 -14.36
CA TYR A 132 -10.20 11.53 -13.03
C TYR A 132 -9.18 10.40 -13.15
N SER A 133 -8.24 10.39 -12.24
CA SER A 133 -7.33 9.28 -12.07
C SER A 133 -7.76 8.45 -10.86
N ILE A 134 -7.64 7.14 -11.00
CA ILE A 134 -7.80 6.21 -9.88
C ILE A 134 -6.41 5.72 -9.51
N MET A 135 -6.05 5.92 -8.26
CA MET A 135 -4.91 5.26 -7.64
C MET A 135 -5.42 4.18 -6.71
N GLN A 136 -4.78 3.05 -6.73
CA GLN A 136 -5.07 1.97 -5.78
C GLN A 136 -3.82 1.67 -4.98
N VAL A 137 -3.91 1.79 -3.65
CA VAL A 137 -2.87 1.30 -2.76
C VAL A 137 -3.18 -0.16 -2.45
N ILE A 138 -2.25 -1.03 -2.77
CA ILE A 138 -2.34 -2.48 -2.56
C ILE A 138 -1.25 -2.86 -1.58
N ALA A 139 -1.58 -3.64 -0.56
CA ALA A 139 -0.66 -4.07 0.47
C ALA A 139 -0.73 -5.59 0.66
N GLN A 140 0.43 -6.22 0.80
CA GLN A 140 0.55 -7.61 1.24
C GLN A 140 1.59 -7.72 2.35
N LEU A 141 1.24 -8.46 3.40
CA LEU A 141 2.10 -8.73 4.54
C LEU A 141 2.58 -10.18 4.51
N TYR A 142 3.88 -10.34 4.66
CA TYR A 142 4.54 -11.64 4.70
C TYR A 142 5.26 -11.86 6.01
N GLU A 143 5.14 -13.05 6.58
CA GLU A 143 5.83 -13.49 7.78
C GLU A 143 7.03 -14.37 7.41
N PHE A 144 8.14 -14.18 8.12
CA PHE A 144 9.35 -15.01 8.00
C PHE A 144 9.47 -15.96 9.22
N PRO A 145 9.99 -17.22 9.05
CA PRO A 145 10.82 -17.68 7.94
C PRO A 145 10.08 -18.25 6.73
N GLY A 146 8.90 -18.48 6.66
CA GLY A 146 8.22 -19.13 5.52
C GLY A 146 7.90 -18.25 4.33
N SER A 147 8.03 -16.91 4.45
CA SER A 147 7.48 -15.92 3.50
C SER A 147 6.00 -16.21 3.19
N ARG A 148 5.28 -16.62 4.22
CA ARG A 148 3.87 -16.89 4.16
C ARG A 148 3.12 -15.55 4.17
N GLU A 149 2.17 -15.41 3.26
CA GLU A 149 1.25 -14.29 3.34
C GLU A 149 0.36 -14.42 4.59
N VAL A 150 0.34 -13.38 5.41
CA VAL A 150 -0.48 -13.33 6.63
C VAL A 150 -1.58 -12.28 6.56
N GLY A 151 -1.55 -11.45 5.53
CA GLY A 151 -2.61 -10.48 5.28
C GLY A 151 -2.42 -9.71 3.99
N HIS A 152 -3.52 -9.25 3.43
CA HIS A 152 -3.52 -8.35 2.29
C HIS A 152 -4.70 -7.40 2.32
N GLY A 153 -4.58 -6.33 1.56
CA GLY A 153 -5.67 -5.39 1.39
C GLY A 153 -5.43 -4.41 0.27
N SER A 154 -6.47 -3.73 -0.12
CA SER A 154 -6.36 -2.62 -1.07
C SER A 154 -7.30 -1.49 -0.72
N TYR A 155 -6.89 -0.28 -1.08
CA TYR A 155 -7.68 0.93 -0.96
C TYR A 155 -7.63 1.71 -2.26
N ARG A 156 -8.80 2.14 -2.73
CA ARG A 156 -8.94 2.90 -3.98
C ARG A 156 -9.17 4.37 -3.67
N VAL A 157 -8.36 5.22 -4.28
CA VAL A 157 -8.46 6.68 -4.16
C VAL A 157 -8.75 7.27 -5.54
N ARG A 158 -9.70 8.19 -5.57
CA ARG A 158 -9.96 9.02 -6.75
C ARG A 158 -9.10 10.28 -6.64
N ILE A 159 -8.30 10.54 -7.66
CA ILE A 159 -7.41 11.69 -7.75
C ILE A 159 -7.97 12.66 -8.79
N ASP A 160 -8.02 13.94 -8.46
CA ASP A 160 -8.30 15.00 -9.42
C ASP A 160 -7.08 15.17 -10.33
N PRO A 161 -7.19 14.94 -11.65
CA PRO A 161 -6.06 15.08 -12.57
C PRO A 161 -5.55 16.51 -12.68
N ASP A 162 -6.35 17.50 -12.35
CA ASP A 162 -5.93 18.91 -12.31
C ASP A 162 -5.03 19.20 -11.09
N LYS A 163 -5.03 18.33 -10.08
CA LYS A 163 -4.11 18.34 -8.97
C LYS A 163 -3.03 17.30 -9.24
N ASN A 164 -1.95 17.70 -9.91
CA ASN A 164 -0.80 16.84 -10.22
C ASN A 164 -0.08 16.26 -8.99
N GLU A 165 -0.57 16.52 -7.81
CA GLU A 165 -0.07 15.99 -6.55
C GLU A 165 -1.13 15.09 -5.94
N ILE A 166 -0.76 13.83 -5.69
CA ILE A 166 -1.42 13.02 -4.69
C ILE A 166 -1.26 13.78 -3.39
N VAL A 167 -2.37 14.31 -2.89
CA VAL A 167 -2.33 15.06 -1.65
C VAL A 167 -1.79 14.12 -0.59
N ARG A 168 -0.67 14.47 0.01
CA ARG A 168 0.03 13.66 1.02
C ARG A 168 -0.91 13.22 2.13
N ASP A 169 -1.90 14.05 2.43
CA ASP A 169 -2.94 13.78 3.43
C ASP A 169 -3.86 12.62 3.01
N ASP A 170 -4.17 12.47 1.72
CA ASP A 170 -4.98 11.35 1.22
C ASP A 170 -4.21 10.03 1.34
N LEU A 171 -2.92 10.02 1.02
CA LEU A 171 -2.06 8.84 1.21
C LEU A 171 -1.91 8.48 2.69
N GLN A 172 -1.75 9.46 3.57
CA GLN A 172 -1.67 9.22 5.01
C GLN A 172 -2.97 8.63 5.55
N HIS A 173 -4.12 9.15 5.12
CA HIS A 173 -5.41 8.62 5.51
C HIS A 173 -5.59 7.16 5.06
N VAL A 174 -5.29 6.87 3.80
CA VAL A 174 -5.36 5.51 3.22
C VAL A 174 -4.44 4.55 3.95
N THR A 175 -3.20 4.97 4.21
CA THR A 175 -2.21 4.10 4.88
C THR A 175 -2.59 3.86 6.33
N LYS A 176 -3.13 4.85 7.02
CA LYS A 176 -3.65 4.70 8.38
C LYS A 176 -4.80 3.70 8.42
N GLU A 177 -5.79 3.83 7.55
CA GLU A 177 -6.90 2.87 7.47
C GLU A 177 -6.43 1.44 7.16
N LEU A 178 -5.47 1.28 6.25
CA LEU A 178 -4.88 -0.03 5.98
C LEU A 178 -4.19 -0.60 7.23
N ALA A 179 -3.41 0.22 7.93
CA ALA A 179 -2.72 -0.20 9.14
C ALA A 179 -3.68 -0.57 10.27
N GLU A 180 -4.76 0.20 10.46
CA GLU A 180 -5.81 -0.10 11.45
C GLU A 180 -6.54 -1.40 11.11
N LYS A 181 -6.91 -1.62 9.86
CA LYS A 181 -7.60 -2.84 9.41
C LYS A 181 -6.72 -4.08 9.49
N THR A 182 -5.41 -3.93 9.39
CA THR A 182 -4.46 -5.02 9.62
C THR A 182 -4.23 -5.34 11.10
N HIS A 183 -4.93 -4.66 12.02
CA HIS A 183 -4.73 -4.81 13.47
C HIS A 183 -3.29 -4.62 13.93
N MET A 184 -2.47 -3.92 13.15
CA MET A 184 -1.09 -3.61 13.51
C MET A 184 -0.96 -2.38 14.40
N LEU A 185 -2.01 -1.54 14.41
CA LEU A 185 -2.12 -0.40 15.31
C LEU A 185 -2.92 -0.84 16.54
N LYS A 186 -2.32 -0.78 17.71
CA LYS A 186 -2.99 -0.95 18.99
C LYS A 186 -2.67 0.22 19.90
#